data_2a4ed0ae1f71f0bf851c32c4b1c835d7
#
_entry.id   2a4ed0ae1f71f0bf851c32c4b1c835d7
#
_cell.length_a   1.000
_cell.length_b   1.000
_cell.length_c   1.000
_cell.angle_alpha   90.00
_cell.angle_beta   90.00
_cell.angle_gamma   90.00
#
_symmetry.space_group_name_H-M   'P 1'
#
loop_
_entity.id
_entity.type
_entity.pdbx_description
1 polymer ?
#
loop_
_entity_poly.entity_id
_entity_poly.type
_entity_poly.pdbx_seq_one_letter_code
_entity_poly.pdbx_strand_id
1 'polypeptide(L)'
;MILENTYESLNEGINDPGVFKAVFMAGGPGSGKSLAAKKLGFGTMGLRPVNSDTSFEMGLKKAGLSLKMPEGEEEKRDAVRVHAKAMTGRRQDMYVKGRLGMVIDSTARDVKKIIQQKKLLEALGYECAMVFVNTSLETALDRNRTRERSIPDNIVQDNHKVVRANMGKLQNTFGRGNFFIVDNDGDTKDLDKNTTKIFPRLKAVSYTHLRAHETSQN
;
A
#
# COMPACT_ATOMS: atom_id res chain seq x y z
N MET A 1 -4.70 37.17 -13.61
CA MET A 1 -4.21 36.96 -12.22
C MET A 1 -4.71 35.66 -11.56
N ILE A 2 -5.95 35.18 -11.80
CA ILE A 2 -6.43 33.89 -11.24
C ILE A 2 -5.94 32.66 -12.04
N LEU A 3 -5.68 32.81 -13.33
CA LEU A 3 -5.22 31.73 -14.21
C LEU A 3 -3.71 31.44 -14.10
N GLU A 4 -2.89 32.43 -13.79
CA GLU A 4 -1.43 32.25 -13.61
C GLU A 4 -1.10 31.46 -12.37
N ASN A 5 -1.80 31.68 -11.24
CA ASN A 5 -1.62 30.87 -10.02
C ASN A 5 -2.09 29.42 -10.17
N THR A 6 -2.97 29.12 -11.13
CA THR A 6 -3.45 27.75 -11.39
C THR A 6 -2.45 26.97 -12.23
N TYR A 7 -1.69 27.63 -13.10
CA TYR A 7 -0.65 26.99 -13.92
C TYR A 7 0.61 26.66 -13.12
N GLU A 8 1.00 27.47 -12.14
CA GLU A 8 2.13 27.12 -11.24
C GLU A 8 1.81 25.92 -10.32
N SER A 9 0.53 25.73 -9.97
CA SER A 9 0.11 24.55 -9.20
C SER A 9 -0.01 23.26 -10.03
N LEU A 10 0.01 23.38 -11.36
CA LEU A 10 -0.05 22.26 -12.31
C LEU A 10 1.33 21.88 -12.89
N ASN A 11 2.41 22.53 -12.46
CA ASN A 11 3.76 22.10 -12.77
C ASN A 11 4.08 20.80 -12.01
N GLU A 12 3.41 19.71 -12.38
CA GLU A 12 3.82 18.33 -12.12
C GLU A 12 5.14 18.10 -12.90
N GLY A 13 6.19 18.75 -12.43
CA GLY A 13 7.52 18.64 -13.01
C GLY A 13 8.28 17.43 -12.45
N ILE A 14 9.46 17.20 -12.99
CA ILE A 14 10.47 16.25 -12.50
C ILE A 14 10.74 16.34 -10.98
N ASN A 15 10.34 17.41 -10.36
CA ASN A 15 10.46 17.67 -8.92
C ASN A 15 9.23 17.21 -8.10
N ASP A 16 8.18 16.63 -8.72
CA ASP A 16 7.05 16.10 -7.98
C ASP A 16 7.48 14.85 -7.20
N PRO A 17 7.39 14.86 -5.86
CA PRO A 17 7.80 13.73 -5.03
C PRO A 17 6.98 12.45 -5.27
N GLY A 18 5.87 12.54 -5.99
CA GLY A 18 5.00 11.43 -6.32
C GLY A 18 5.30 10.74 -7.65
N VAL A 19 6.10 11.34 -8.54
CA VAL A 19 6.39 10.76 -9.87
C VAL A 19 7.32 9.55 -9.74
N PHE A 20 7.00 8.44 -10.43
CA PHE A 20 7.79 7.21 -10.44
C PHE A 20 8.08 6.59 -9.05
N LYS A 21 7.18 6.79 -8.10
CA LYS A 21 7.32 6.19 -6.76
C LYS A 21 6.28 5.09 -6.54
N ALA A 22 6.70 3.94 -6.05
CA ALA A 22 5.84 2.85 -5.65
C ALA A 22 6.12 2.43 -4.20
N VAL A 23 5.18 2.69 -3.30
CA VAL A 23 5.28 2.26 -1.90
C VAL A 23 4.40 1.04 -1.68
N PHE A 24 5.01 -0.09 -1.33
CA PHE A 24 4.29 -1.30 -0.96
C PHE A 24 3.95 -1.26 0.52
N MET A 25 2.66 -1.36 0.84
CA MET A 25 2.21 -1.54 2.21
C MET A 25 2.12 -3.03 2.52
N ALA A 26 2.76 -3.47 3.59
CA ALA A 26 2.76 -4.85 4.05
C ALA A 26 2.21 -4.97 5.46
N GLY A 27 1.54 -6.07 5.77
CA GLY A 27 0.98 -6.34 7.09
C GLY A 27 -0.26 -7.21 7.01
N GLY A 28 -0.52 -8.01 8.04
CA GLY A 28 -1.67 -8.92 8.11
C GLY A 28 -3.03 -8.19 8.25
N PRO A 29 -4.14 -8.94 8.19
CA PRO A 29 -5.44 -8.41 8.60
C PRO A 29 -5.37 -7.90 10.05
N GLY A 30 -6.04 -6.77 10.34
CA GLY A 30 -6.00 -6.16 11.67
C GLY A 30 -4.73 -5.36 12.00
N SER A 31 -3.66 -5.39 11.18
CA SER A 31 -2.41 -4.66 11.47
C SER A 31 -2.54 -3.14 11.41
N GLY A 32 -3.61 -2.58 10.84
CA GLY A 32 -3.82 -1.14 10.75
C GLY A 32 -3.10 -0.45 9.59
N LYS A 33 -2.82 -1.17 8.49
CA LYS A 33 -2.20 -0.59 7.27
C LYS A 33 -2.87 0.69 6.78
N SER A 34 -4.21 0.71 6.72
CA SER A 34 -4.95 1.87 6.25
C SER A 34 -4.75 3.10 7.14
N LEU A 35 -4.67 2.89 8.47
CA LEU A 35 -4.37 3.96 9.41
C LEU A 35 -2.94 4.45 9.26
N ALA A 36 -1.97 3.53 9.16
CA ALA A 36 -0.57 3.86 8.92
C ALA A 36 -0.38 4.62 7.59
N ALA A 37 -1.05 4.20 6.51
CA ALA A 37 -1.02 4.89 5.22
C ALA A 37 -1.55 6.32 5.31
N LYS A 38 -2.65 6.54 6.05
CA LYS A 38 -3.21 7.87 6.32
C LYS A 38 -2.25 8.74 7.10
N LYS A 39 -1.64 8.21 8.17
CA LYS A 39 -0.67 8.91 9.02
C LYS A 39 0.63 9.26 8.29
N LEU A 40 1.08 8.40 7.37
CA LEU A 40 2.22 8.65 6.49
C LEU A 40 1.92 9.72 5.41
N GLY A 41 0.68 10.19 5.29
CA GLY A 41 0.34 11.27 4.39
C GLY A 41 0.62 10.99 2.91
N PHE A 42 0.49 9.75 2.46
CA PHE A 42 0.78 9.39 1.07
C PHE A 42 0.02 10.23 0.04
N GLY A 43 -1.21 10.67 0.37
CA GLY A 43 -1.98 11.57 -0.48
C GLY A 43 -1.32 12.94 -0.67
N THR A 44 -0.65 13.47 0.36
CA THR A 44 0.08 14.75 0.27
C THR A 44 1.38 14.64 -0.55
N MET A 45 1.86 13.41 -0.78
CA MET A 45 2.97 13.11 -1.67
C MET A 45 2.52 12.79 -3.11
N GLY A 46 1.24 12.97 -3.43
CA GLY A 46 0.70 12.63 -4.74
C GLY A 46 0.55 11.12 -5.00
N LEU A 47 0.77 10.24 -4.00
CA LEU A 47 0.69 8.80 -4.19
C LEU A 47 -0.76 8.32 -4.20
N ARG A 48 -1.12 7.55 -5.21
CA ARG A 48 -2.48 7.07 -5.46
C ARG A 48 -2.66 5.63 -4.96
N PRO A 49 -3.78 5.30 -4.28
CA PRO A 49 -3.98 3.96 -3.73
C PRO A 49 -4.27 2.93 -4.82
N VAL A 50 -3.55 1.80 -4.76
CA VAL A 50 -3.81 0.56 -5.49
C VAL A 50 -4.26 -0.48 -4.47
N ASN A 51 -5.56 -0.52 -4.20
CA ASN A 51 -6.19 -1.40 -3.23
C ASN A 51 -7.52 -1.91 -3.76
N SER A 52 -7.72 -3.23 -3.72
CA SER A 52 -8.97 -3.87 -4.15
C SER A 52 -10.04 -3.93 -3.06
N ASP A 53 -9.68 -3.71 -1.81
CA ASP A 53 -10.61 -3.88 -0.68
C ASP A 53 -11.79 -2.91 -0.76
N THR A 54 -11.54 -1.63 -1.04
CA THR A 54 -12.62 -0.63 -1.20
C THR A 54 -13.58 -1.01 -2.32
N SER A 55 -13.05 -1.40 -3.48
CA SER A 55 -13.88 -1.85 -4.62
C SER A 55 -14.63 -3.13 -4.31
N PHE A 56 -14.03 -4.02 -3.54
CA PHE A 56 -14.64 -5.26 -3.08
C PHE A 56 -15.79 -5.00 -2.09
N GLU A 57 -15.57 -4.17 -1.08
CA GLU A 57 -16.62 -3.79 -0.12
C GLU A 57 -17.81 -3.09 -0.79
N MET A 58 -17.53 -2.16 -1.70
CA MET A 58 -18.58 -1.53 -2.50
C MET A 58 -19.34 -2.54 -3.37
N GLY A 59 -18.62 -3.49 -3.97
CA GLY A 59 -19.21 -4.57 -4.75
C GLY A 59 -20.11 -5.48 -3.94
N LEU A 60 -19.69 -5.87 -2.72
CA LEU A 60 -20.50 -6.66 -1.80
C LEU A 60 -21.78 -5.93 -1.43
N LYS A 61 -21.71 -4.66 -1.01
CA LYS A 61 -22.87 -3.83 -0.68
C LYS A 61 -23.84 -3.71 -1.87
N LYS A 62 -23.32 -3.49 -3.08
CA LYS A 62 -24.13 -3.39 -4.30
C LYS A 62 -24.81 -4.70 -4.68
N ALA A 63 -24.16 -5.83 -4.40
CA ALA A 63 -24.71 -7.18 -4.63
C ALA A 63 -25.64 -7.65 -3.49
N GLY A 64 -25.86 -6.87 -2.44
CA GLY A 64 -26.64 -7.25 -1.27
C GLY A 64 -26.01 -8.34 -0.43
N LEU A 65 -24.65 -8.51 -0.51
CA LEU A 65 -23.93 -9.53 0.22
C LEU A 65 -23.40 -9.00 1.56
N SER A 66 -23.29 -9.89 2.53
CA SER A 66 -22.83 -9.54 3.87
C SER A 66 -21.32 -9.21 3.91
N LEU A 67 -20.96 -8.15 4.64
CA LEU A 67 -19.57 -7.83 4.95
C LEU A 67 -18.96 -8.78 5.99
N LYS A 68 -19.77 -9.54 6.72
CA LYS A 68 -19.32 -10.58 7.68
C LYS A 68 -18.92 -11.89 7.01
N MET A 69 -19.11 -12.00 5.70
CA MET A 69 -18.73 -13.16 4.89
C MET A 69 -19.26 -14.50 5.42
N PRO A 70 -20.58 -14.64 5.62
CA PRO A 70 -21.18 -15.89 6.07
C PRO A 70 -20.97 -17.01 5.05
N GLU A 71 -21.15 -18.24 5.51
CA GLU A 71 -21.19 -19.42 4.64
C GLU A 71 -22.39 -19.34 3.69
N GLY A 72 -22.25 -19.91 2.49
CA GLY A 72 -23.30 -19.94 1.46
C GLY A 72 -23.27 -18.76 0.49
N GLU A 73 -22.42 -17.75 0.69
CA GLU A 73 -22.26 -16.61 -0.23
C GLU A 73 -20.95 -16.67 -1.05
N GLU A 74 -20.19 -17.78 -0.95
CA GLU A 74 -18.82 -17.88 -1.47
C GLU A 74 -18.73 -17.57 -2.96
N GLU A 75 -19.55 -18.21 -3.77
CA GLU A 75 -19.52 -18.08 -5.23
C GLU A 75 -19.79 -16.63 -5.67
N LYS A 76 -20.87 -16.03 -5.14
CA LYS A 76 -21.22 -14.63 -5.44
C LYS A 76 -20.13 -13.67 -4.97
N ARG A 77 -19.59 -13.91 -3.77
CA ARG A 77 -18.52 -13.13 -3.17
C ARG A 77 -17.23 -13.22 -3.98
N ASP A 78 -16.90 -14.40 -4.49
CA ASP A 78 -15.71 -14.59 -5.32
C ASP A 78 -15.86 -13.91 -6.69
N ALA A 79 -17.02 -13.91 -7.30
CA ALA A 79 -17.28 -13.14 -8.51
C ALA A 79 -17.06 -11.62 -8.28
N VAL A 80 -17.55 -11.08 -7.16
CA VAL A 80 -17.30 -9.68 -6.76
C VAL A 80 -15.83 -9.44 -6.55
N ARG A 81 -15.11 -10.38 -5.93
CA ARG A 81 -13.65 -10.29 -5.67
C ARG A 81 -12.84 -10.26 -6.97
N VAL A 82 -13.18 -11.12 -7.93
CA VAL A 82 -12.54 -11.14 -9.25
C VAL A 82 -12.73 -9.81 -9.95
N HIS A 83 -13.95 -9.29 -9.96
CA HIS A 83 -14.24 -7.98 -10.55
C HIS A 83 -13.45 -6.84 -9.88
N ALA A 84 -13.43 -6.80 -8.55
CA ALA A 84 -12.69 -5.78 -7.78
C ALA A 84 -11.18 -5.83 -8.08
N LYS A 85 -10.58 -7.02 -8.19
CA LYS A 85 -9.18 -7.19 -8.57
C LYS A 85 -8.91 -6.71 -10.01
N ALA A 86 -9.78 -7.04 -10.96
CA ALA A 86 -9.65 -6.61 -12.36
C ALA A 86 -9.72 -5.07 -12.47
N MET A 87 -10.64 -4.42 -11.77
CA MET A 87 -10.75 -2.96 -11.72
C MET A 87 -9.50 -2.31 -11.10
N THR A 88 -8.96 -2.92 -10.05
CA THR A 88 -7.73 -2.43 -9.40
C THR A 88 -6.52 -2.57 -10.32
N GLY A 89 -6.41 -3.68 -11.06
CA GLY A 89 -5.37 -3.88 -12.07
C GLY A 89 -5.42 -2.81 -13.15
N ARG A 90 -6.59 -2.58 -13.76
CA ARG A 90 -6.77 -1.51 -14.77
C ARG A 90 -6.38 -0.13 -14.24
N ARG A 91 -6.73 0.18 -13.00
CA ARG A 91 -6.35 1.44 -12.33
C ARG A 91 -4.84 1.54 -12.17
N GLN A 92 -4.18 0.47 -11.73
CA GLN A 92 -2.72 0.44 -11.64
C GLN A 92 -2.06 0.64 -13.00
N ASP A 93 -2.56 0.01 -14.06
CA ASP A 93 -2.05 0.19 -15.43
C ASP A 93 -2.17 1.65 -15.88
N MET A 94 -3.28 2.32 -15.54
CA MET A 94 -3.45 3.75 -15.83
C MET A 94 -2.43 4.61 -15.06
N TYR A 95 -2.14 4.28 -13.80
CA TYR A 95 -1.13 5.00 -13.01
C TYR A 95 0.26 4.81 -13.59
N VAL A 96 0.60 3.59 -14.00
CA VAL A 96 1.87 3.29 -14.66
C VAL A 96 2.01 4.06 -15.98
N LYS A 97 0.97 4.05 -16.84
CA LYS A 97 0.96 4.83 -18.08
C LYS A 97 1.14 6.33 -17.87
N GLY A 98 0.54 6.85 -16.80
CA GLY A 98 0.67 8.26 -16.40
C GLY A 98 1.93 8.57 -15.58
N ARG A 99 2.80 7.59 -15.33
CA ARG A 99 4.00 7.72 -14.48
C ARG A 99 3.71 8.21 -13.06
N LEU A 100 2.48 7.98 -12.58
CA LEU A 100 2.00 8.46 -11.29
C LEU A 100 2.53 7.59 -10.17
N GLY A 101 2.83 8.22 -9.04
CA GLY A 101 3.18 7.51 -7.82
C GLY A 101 2.01 6.72 -7.25
N MET A 102 2.31 5.60 -6.61
CA MET A 102 1.29 4.71 -6.08
C MET A 102 1.63 4.09 -4.73
N VAL A 103 0.58 3.81 -3.96
CA VAL A 103 0.64 2.99 -2.74
C VAL A 103 -0.05 1.66 -3.04
N ILE A 104 0.71 0.59 -3.05
CA ILE A 104 0.22 -0.76 -3.36
C ILE A 104 -0.06 -1.49 -2.06
N ASP A 105 -1.35 -1.72 -1.75
CA ASP A 105 -1.73 -2.48 -0.57
C ASP A 105 -1.53 -3.98 -0.80
N SER A 106 -0.82 -4.61 0.12
CA SER A 106 -0.48 -6.02 0.12
C SER A 106 -0.56 -6.60 1.52
N THR A 107 -0.98 -7.86 1.63
CA THR A 107 -0.88 -8.60 2.89
C THR A 107 0.54 -9.09 3.17
N ALA A 108 1.45 -9.02 2.18
CA ALA A 108 2.79 -9.62 2.23
C ALA A 108 2.81 -11.16 2.39
N ARG A 109 1.69 -11.83 2.10
CA ARG A 109 1.61 -13.29 2.13
C ARG A 109 2.32 -13.92 0.93
N ASP A 110 2.10 -13.38 -0.26
CA ASP A 110 2.72 -13.85 -1.51
C ASP A 110 3.96 -13.01 -1.86
N VAL A 111 5.09 -13.42 -1.32
CA VAL A 111 6.39 -12.76 -1.55
C VAL A 111 6.81 -12.83 -3.02
N LYS A 112 6.52 -13.94 -3.72
CA LYS A 112 6.89 -14.10 -5.14
C LYS A 112 6.23 -13.03 -6.00
N LYS A 113 4.92 -12.84 -5.79
CA LYS A 113 4.14 -11.81 -6.48
C LYS A 113 4.68 -10.40 -6.21
N ILE A 114 5.03 -10.09 -4.96
CA ILE A 114 5.59 -8.79 -4.59
C ILE A 114 6.93 -8.56 -5.29
N ILE A 115 7.81 -9.57 -5.30
CA ILE A 115 9.12 -9.48 -5.96
C ILE A 115 8.95 -9.23 -7.47
N GLN A 116 8.04 -9.96 -8.12
CA GLN A 116 7.76 -9.79 -9.55
C GLN A 116 7.23 -8.38 -9.85
N GLN A 117 6.26 -7.91 -9.06
CA GLN A 117 5.68 -6.59 -9.23
C GLN A 117 6.71 -5.47 -9.00
N LYS A 118 7.56 -5.61 -7.96
CA LYS A 118 8.68 -4.69 -7.70
C LYS A 118 9.62 -4.63 -8.92
N LYS A 119 10.09 -5.79 -9.41
CA LYS A 119 10.99 -5.85 -10.57
C LYS A 119 10.40 -5.19 -11.82
N LEU A 120 9.11 -5.44 -12.11
CA LEU A 120 8.43 -4.81 -13.24
C LEU A 120 8.36 -3.30 -13.10
N LEU A 121 8.04 -2.79 -11.92
CA LEU A 121 7.97 -1.35 -11.66
C LEU A 121 9.37 -0.71 -11.74
N GLU A 122 10.40 -1.35 -11.18
CA GLU A 122 11.79 -0.86 -11.28
C GLU A 122 12.27 -0.83 -12.74
N ALA A 123 11.93 -1.82 -13.55
CA ALA A 123 12.23 -1.82 -14.99
C ALA A 123 11.54 -0.67 -15.75
N LEU A 124 10.44 -0.14 -15.22
CA LEU A 124 9.73 1.03 -15.75
C LEU A 124 10.23 2.35 -15.14
N GLY A 125 11.29 2.33 -14.33
CA GLY A 125 11.88 3.52 -13.71
C GLY A 125 11.30 3.89 -12.35
N TYR A 126 10.41 3.06 -11.75
CA TYR A 126 9.88 3.34 -10.42
C TYR A 126 10.89 3.06 -9.33
N GLU A 127 10.98 3.97 -8.39
CA GLU A 127 11.63 3.72 -7.12
C GLU A 127 10.65 2.99 -6.17
N CYS A 128 11.05 1.81 -5.68
CA CYS A 128 10.21 0.94 -4.88
C CYS A 128 10.64 0.94 -3.41
N ALA A 129 9.73 1.25 -2.51
CA ALA A 129 9.92 1.12 -1.07
C ALA A 129 8.84 0.23 -0.45
N MET A 130 9.09 -0.32 0.74
CA MET A 130 8.11 -1.07 1.51
C MET A 130 7.94 -0.48 2.90
N VAL A 131 6.69 -0.33 3.31
CA VAL A 131 6.30 -0.05 4.69
C VAL A 131 5.62 -1.29 5.26
N PHE A 132 6.29 -1.93 6.19
CA PHE A 132 5.80 -3.11 6.91
C PHE A 132 5.14 -2.68 8.22
N VAL A 133 3.83 -2.86 8.33
CA VAL A 133 3.08 -2.55 9.56
C VAL A 133 3.08 -3.78 10.46
N ASN A 134 3.90 -3.70 11.50
CA ASN A 134 4.06 -4.74 12.51
C ASN A 134 3.01 -4.56 13.62
N THR A 135 2.42 -5.68 14.08
CA THR A 135 1.39 -5.69 15.12
C THR A 135 1.41 -7.07 15.78
N SER A 136 1.13 -7.16 17.06
CA SER A 136 0.94 -8.44 17.75
C SER A 136 -0.28 -9.18 17.21
N LEU A 137 -0.30 -10.50 17.40
CA LEU A 137 -1.45 -11.31 17.01
C LEU A 137 -2.70 -10.92 17.81
N GLU A 138 -2.54 -10.65 19.10
CA GLU A 138 -3.63 -10.26 19.99
C GLU A 138 -4.31 -8.97 19.49
N THR A 139 -3.54 -7.91 19.29
CA THR A 139 -4.05 -6.64 18.76
C THR A 139 -4.70 -6.81 17.37
N ALA A 140 -4.11 -7.66 16.52
CA ALA A 140 -4.67 -7.90 15.19
C ALA A 140 -6.03 -8.61 15.25
N LEU A 141 -6.20 -9.58 16.16
CA LEU A 141 -7.47 -10.30 16.41
C LEU A 141 -8.53 -9.34 16.95
N ASP A 142 -8.21 -8.57 17.98
CA ASP A 142 -9.15 -7.61 18.57
C ASP A 142 -9.65 -6.57 17.56
N ARG A 143 -8.73 -6.01 16.78
CA ARG A 143 -9.11 -5.08 15.72
C ARG A 143 -9.91 -5.73 14.61
N ASN A 144 -9.65 -7.01 14.28
CA ASN A 144 -10.44 -7.74 13.29
C ASN A 144 -11.89 -7.94 13.76
N ARG A 145 -12.09 -8.29 15.03
CA ARG A 145 -13.43 -8.52 15.61
C ARG A 145 -14.28 -7.26 15.68
N THR A 146 -13.67 -6.11 15.90
CA THR A 146 -14.37 -4.82 16.02
C THR A 146 -14.69 -4.17 14.67
N ARG A 147 -14.13 -4.66 13.57
CA ARG A 147 -14.38 -4.10 12.21
C ARG A 147 -15.75 -4.50 11.67
N GLU A 148 -16.34 -3.59 10.85
CA GLU A 148 -17.55 -3.90 10.08
C GLU A 148 -17.36 -5.13 9.19
N ARG A 149 -16.23 -5.20 8.48
CA ARG A 149 -15.79 -6.38 7.74
C ARG A 149 -14.77 -7.17 8.54
N SER A 150 -15.19 -8.27 9.14
CA SER A 150 -14.32 -9.21 9.84
C SER A 150 -14.12 -10.49 9.04
N ILE A 151 -13.02 -11.18 9.31
CA ILE A 151 -12.71 -12.51 8.78
C ILE A 151 -12.51 -13.48 9.96
N PRO A 152 -12.67 -14.80 9.75
CA PRO A 152 -12.45 -15.80 10.80
C PRO A 152 -11.07 -15.68 11.46
N ASP A 153 -11.02 -15.86 12.78
CA ASP A 153 -9.80 -15.70 13.59
C ASP A 153 -8.65 -16.60 13.15
N ASN A 154 -8.95 -17.84 12.74
CA ASN A 154 -7.96 -18.78 12.22
C ASN A 154 -7.27 -18.23 10.94
N ILE A 155 -8.00 -17.51 10.10
CA ILE A 155 -7.44 -16.84 8.90
C ILE A 155 -6.53 -15.68 9.31
N VAL A 156 -6.90 -14.92 10.35
CA VAL A 156 -6.03 -13.86 10.89
C VAL A 156 -4.73 -14.44 11.43
N GLN A 157 -4.81 -15.51 12.23
CA GLN A 157 -3.66 -16.21 12.83
C GLN A 157 -2.71 -16.74 11.76
N ASP A 158 -3.23 -17.45 10.74
CA ASP A 158 -2.43 -18.00 9.66
C ASP A 158 -1.74 -16.87 8.85
N ASN A 159 -2.49 -15.83 8.49
CA ASN A 159 -1.90 -14.68 7.80
C ASN A 159 -0.82 -14.00 8.64
N HIS A 160 -1.04 -13.78 9.93
CA HIS A 160 -0.07 -13.16 10.82
C HIS A 160 1.24 -13.95 10.86
N LYS A 161 1.16 -15.28 11.04
CA LYS A 161 2.32 -16.20 11.04
C LYS A 161 3.10 -16.13 9.74
N VAL A 162 2.41 -16.27 8.60
CA VAL A 162 3.05 -16.25 7.27
C VAL A 162 3.68 -14.89 6.96
N VAL A 163 2.99 -13.80 7.27
CA VAL A 163 3.48 -12.43 7.01
C VAL A 163 4.73 -12.13 7.83
N ARG A 164 4.77 -12.52 9.10
CA ARG A 164 5.97 -12.36 9.94
C ARG A 164 7.14 -13.22 9.44
N ALA A 165 6.89 -14.45 9.03
CA ALA A 165 7.93 -15.31 8.46
C ALA A 165 8.53 -14.73 7.16
N ASN A 166 7.74 -13.99 6.40
CA ASN A 166 8.16 -13.37 5.14
C ASN A 166 8.95 -12.06 5.34
N MET A 167 8.93 -11.46 6.52
CA MET A 167 9.52 -10.13 6.78
C MET A 167 10.99 -10.06 6.38
N GLY A 168 11.82 -11.02 6.79
CA GLY A 168 13.25 -11.04 6.47
C GLY A 168 13.53 -11.12 4.97
N LYS A 169 12.74 -11.93 4.23
CA LYS A 169 12.85 -12.04 2.77
C LYS A 169 12.45 -10.75 2.07
N LEU A 170 11.40 -10.08 2.54
CA LEU A 170 10.96 -8.79 2.03
C LEU A 170 12.00 -7.70 2.32
N GLN A 171 12.57 -7.67 3.53
CA GLN A 171 13.64 -6.74 3.89
C GLN A 171 14.86 -6.90 2.98
N ASN A 172 15.28 -8.12 2.69
CA ASN A 172 16.37 -8.39 1.75
C ASN A 172 16.01 -7.96 0.32
N THR A 173 14.75 -8.12 -0.09
CA THR A 173 14.28 -7.76 -1.44
C THR A 173 14.27 -6.25 -1.67
N PHE A 174 13.82 -5.45 -0.70
CA PHE A 174 13.74 -3.99 -0.82
C PHE A 174 15.03 -3.30 -0.39
N GLY A 175 15.89 -3.99 0.37
CA GLY A 175 17.10 -3.42 0.98
C GLY A 175 16.77 -2.58 2.21
N ARG A 176 17.78 -2.40 3.08
CA ARG A 176 17.62 -1.70 4.37
C ARG A 176 17.23 -0.23 4.23
N GLY A 177 17.60 0.41 3.13
CA GLY A 177 17.27 1.81 2.85
C GLY A 177 15.79 2.03 2.50
N ASN A 178 15.17 1.03 1.84
CA ASN A 178 13.83 1.11 1.27
C ASN A 178 12.83 0.18 1.97
N PHE A 179 13.18 -0.38 3.12
CA PHE A 179 12.30 -1.20 3.96
C PHE A 179 12.11 -0.53 5.32
N PHE A 180 10.88 -0.12 5.60
CA PHE A 180 10.53 0.61 6.81
C PHE A 180 9.58 -0.23 7.66
N ILE A 181 9.85 -0.34 8.95
CA ILE A 181 8.96 -1.02 9.90
C ILE A 181 8.20 0.06 10.68
N VAL A 182 6.89 -0.08 10.73
CA VAL A 182 5.98 0.74 11.53
C VAL A 182 5.35 -0.18 12.57
N ASP A 183 5.74 -0.03 13.82
CA ASP A 183 5.08 -0.72 14.93
C ASP A 183 3.75 -0.04 15.26
N ASN A 184 2.68 -0.84 15.25
CA ASN A 184 1.31 -0.40 15.46
C ASN A 184 0.60 -1.29 16.49
N ASP A 185 1.29 -1.60 17.57
CA ASP A 185 0.78 -2.43 18.66
C ASP A 185 0.25 -1.61 19.84
N GLY A 186 0.69 -0.37 19.96
CA GLY A 186 0.34 0.56 21.02
C GLY A 186 -0.74 1.57 20.63
N ASP A 187 -0.76 2.67 21.34
CA ASP A 187 -1.63 3.81 21.11
C ASP A 187 -1.35 4.50 19.76
N THR A 188 -2.34 5.26 19.29
CA THR A 188 -2.21 6.10 18.08
C THR A 188 -1.05 7.09 18.15
N LYS A 189 -0.63 7.51 19.37
CA LYS A 189 0.52 8.39 19.61
C LYS A 189 1.85 7.73 19.23
N ASP A 190 1.98 6.42 19.48
CA ASP A 190 3.20 5.67 19.10
C ASP A 190 3.27 5.48 17.60
N LEU A 191 2.13 5.24 16.96
CA LEU A 191 2.03 5.22 15.51
C LEU A 191 2.44 6.57 14.90
N ASP A 192 2.02 7.69 15.48
CA ASP A 192 2.39 9.03 15.00
C ASP A 192 3.90 9.27 15.08
N LYS A 193 4.55 8.90 16.18
CA LYS A 193 6.02 8.99 16.32
C LYS A 193 6.75 8.14 15.29
N ASN A 194 6.29 6.90 15.07
CA ASN A 194 6.91 5.97 14.12
C ASN A 194 6.75 6.46 12.69
N THR A 195 5.58 6.96 12.31
CA THR A 195 5.33 7.49 10.96
C THR A 195 6.07 8.79 10.70
N THR A 196 6.17 9.69 11.69
CA THR A 196 6.94 10.95 11.58
C THR A 196 8.41 10.71 11.29
N LYS A 197 9.03 9.67 11.88
CA LYS A 197 10.43 9.30 11.62
C LYS A 197 10.66 8.76 10.20
N ILE A 198 9.67 8.08 9.65
CA ILE A 198 9.77 7.41 8.36
C ILE A 198 9.45 8.36 7.20
N PHE A 199 8.53 9.30 7.41
CA PHE A 199 8.05 10.22 6.37
C PHE A 199 9.16 10.97 5.61
N PRO A 200 10.16 11.62 6.25
CA PRO A 200 11.22 12.31 5.53
C PRO A 200 12.05 11.37 4.65
N ARG A 201 12.29 10.14 5.13
CA ARG A 201 13.05 9.13 4.39
C ARG A 201 12.27 8.62 3.18
N LEU A 202 10.96 8.37 3.33
CA LEU A 202 10.09 8.01 2.20
C LEU A 202 10.02 9.13 1.17
N LYS A 203 10.01 10.38 1.60
CA LYS A 203 10.03 11.55 0.70
C LYS A 203 11.37 11.68 -0.01
N ALA A 204 12.49 11.49 0.68
CA ALA A 204 13.85 11.61 0.13
C ALA A 204 14.17 10.55 -0.94
N VAL A 205 13.59 9.35 -0.84
CA VAL A 205 13.77 8.24 -1.78
C VAL A 205 13.40 8.64 -3.23
N SER A 206 12.63 9.70 -3.48
CA SER A 206 12.27 10.16 -4.84
C SER A 206 13.36 10.97 -5.56
N TYR A 207 14.28 11.60 -4.86
CA TYR A 207 15.19 12.59 -5.46
C TYR A 207 16.43 11.99 -6.13
N THR A 208 16.82 10.77 -5.76
CA THR A 208 18.08 10.17 -6.23
C THR A 208 18.00 9.66 -7.66
N HIS A 209 16.85 9.19 -8.11
CA HIS A 209 16.68 8.64 -9.47
C HIS A 209 16.64 9.70 -10.55
N LEU A 210 16.02 10.85 -10.27
CA LEU A 210 15.90 11.94 -11.25
C LEU A 210 17.25 12.57 -11.56
N ARG A 211 18.13 12.72 -10.56
CA ARG A 211 19.49 13.22 -10.76
C ARG A 211 20.39 12.26 -11.57
N ALA A 212 20.21 10.95 -11.41
CA ALA A 212 20.99 9.97 -12.16
C ALA A 212 20.64 9.97 -13.67
N HIS A 213 19.40 10.29 -14.04
CA HIS A 213 18.99 10.43 -15.43
C HIS A 213 19.46 11.75 -16.08
N GLU A 214 19.54 12.84 -15.32
CA GLU A 214 20.07 14.12 -15.83
C GLU A 214 21.58 14.05 -16.11
N THR A 215 22.34 13.31 -15.29
CA THR A 215 23.80 13.14 -15.49
C THR A 215 24.18 12.17 -16.60
N SER A 216 23.27 11.34 -17.06
CA SER A 216 23.51 10.40 -18.18
C SER A 216 23.15 10.96 -19.57
N GLN A 217 22.59 12.17 -19.65
CA GLN A 217 22.22 12.86 -20.91
C GLN A 217 23.14 14.04 -21.26
N ASN A 218 24.16 14.32 -20.43
CA ASN A 218 25.26 15.25 -20.72
C ASN A 218 26.55 14.45 -20.93
#